data_65ea77dac28c26e433529f1c21924425
#
_entry.id   65ea77dac28c26e433529f1c21924425
#
_cell.length_a   1.000
_cell.length_b   1.000
_cell.length_c   1.000
_cell.angle_alpha   90.00
_cell.angle_beta   90.00
_cell.angle_gamma   90.00
#
_symmetry.space_group_name_H-M   'P 1'
#
loop_
_entity.id
_entity.type
_entity.pdbx_description
1 polymer ?
#
loop_
_entity_poly.entity_id
_entity_poly.type
_entity_poly.pdbx_seq_one_letter_code
_entity_poly.pdbx_strand_id
1 'polypeptide(L)'
;DDPEILRPHFDLGRSIGVFEGTEIVGGAHSHEVEMSIPGGSTIIAGVANIAVQPTHTRQGVMTRMMHHQIHDLHKRGESLAALFATESVIYGRFGYGIGSIYERWTIERHHNGYSLPFEKRGRVLFVDPADIVKDLPEVFRRATVNRPGVFQRPIYQWERDSQAHEHMQGGQGGLFYIAYEEEGRVDGYATYRIVGTNLCVIELMAVTTEANTALWRFCFDVDRMNTTEALRRPVDDPLPWLLADPRRLQRSTRDGVWVRLIDVSAALNLRHYMRETHLVLEVTDDICPWNAGRFELESFSQGGECRTSDSPPDLLINVSNLASAYMGAVSFSTLAMAGLVEEKTPGALLRADCMFAVQYPPWTPCNF
;
A
#
# COMPACT_ATOMS: atom_id res chain seq x y z
N ASP A 1 15.77 8.56 12.03
CA ASP A 1 14.73 8.57 13.09
C ASP A 1 15.44 8.45 14.45
N ASP A 2 15.04 9.27 15.41
CA ASP A 2 15.60 9.23 16.77
C ASP A 2 15.09 7.96 17.48
N PRO A 3 15.99 7.07 17.96
CA PRO A 3 15.59 5.85 18.67
C PRO A 3 14.71 6.10 19.90
N GLU A 4 14.85 7.23 20.56
CA GLU A 4 14.07 7.58 21.75
C GLU A 4 12.60 7.88 21.41
N ILE A 5 12.33 8.42 20.21
CA ILE A 5 10.96 8.68 19.73
C ILE A 5 10.28 7.37 19.33
N LEU A 6 11.01 6.43 18.75
CA LEU A 6 10.47 5.16 18.26
C LEU A 6 10.29 4.13 19.38
N ARG A 7 11.11 4.17 20.42
CA ARG A 7 11.16 3.17 21.50
C ARG A 7 9.79 2.88 22.15
N PRO A 8 8.93 3.87 22.46
CA PRO A 8 7.62 3.62 23.04
C PRO A 8 6.65 2.87 22.12
N HIS A 9 6.91 2.90 20.80
CA HIS A 9 6.07 2.29 19.77
C HIS A 9 6.65 0.98 19.22
N PHE A 10 7.74 0.49 19.83
CA PHE A 10 8.49 -0.68 19.36
C PHE A 10 8.26 -1.86 20.30
N ASP A 11 7.45 -2.84 19.88
CA ASP A 11 7.25 -4.08 20.63
C ASP A 11 8.45 -5.02 20.45
N LEU A 12 9.31 -5.11 21.45
CA LEU A 12 10.45 -6.02 21.44
C LEU A 12 10.04 -7.49 21.31
N GLY A 13 8.84 -7.88 21.75
CA GLY A 13 8.30 -9.22 21.60
C GLY A 13 8.04 -9.63 20.15
N ARG A 14 8.05 -8.68 19.23
CA ARG A 14 7.90 -8.88 17.78
C ARG A 14 9.22 -8.73 17.01
N SER A 15 10.34 -8.69 17.73
CA SER A 15 11.68 -8.58 17.14
C SER A 15 12.37 -9.94 17.11
N ILE A 16 13.13 -10.17 16.05
CA ILE A 16 13.96 -11.35 15.86
C ILE A 16 15.40 -10.89 15.74
N GLY A 17 16.29 -11.47 16.57
CA GLY A 17 17.73 -11.32 16.48
C GLY A 17 18.39 -12.62 16.08
N VAL A 18 19.31 -12.58 15.13
CA VAL A 18 20.17 -13.73 14.78
C VAL A 18 21.57 -13.45 15.29
N PHE A 19 22.11 -14.41 16.04
CA PHE A 19 23.38 -14.26 16.70
C PHE A 19 24.40 -15.29 16.20
N GLU A 20 25.65 -14.88 16.06
CA GLU A 20 26.83 -15.75 16.01
C GLU A 20 27.65 -15.53 17.30
N GLY A 21 27.57 -16.49 18.21
CA GLY A 21 28.09 -16.28 19.58
C GLY A 21 27.31 -15.16 20.29
N THR A 22 27.98 -14.03 20.56
CA THR A 22 27.39 -12.83 21.19
C THR A 22 27.12 -11.71 20.20
N GLU A 23 27.51 -11.86 18.95
CA GLU A 23 27.38 -10.83 17.92
C GLU A 23 26.04 -10.97 17.18
N ILE A 24 25.33 -9.83 16.99
CA ILE A 24 24.10 -9.78 16.19
C ILE A 24 24.48 -9.74 14.71
N VAL A 25 24.12 -10.75 13.95
CA VAL A 25 24.42 -10.89 12.52
C VAL A 25 23.21 -10.69 11.62
N GLY A 26 22.01 -10.59 12.19
CA GLY A 26 20.79 -10.31 11.46
C GLY A 26 19.64 -9.93 12.39
N GLY A 27 18.63 -9.27 11.85
CA GLY A 27 17.44 -8.89 12.59
C GLY A 27 16.25 -8.65 11.68
N ALA A 28 15.07 -8.80 12.24
CA ALA A 28 13.79 -8.45 11.64
C ALA A 28 12.84 -7.98 12.72
N HIS A 29 11.87 -7.15 12.34
CA HIS A 29 10.81 -6.71 13.24
C HIS A 29 9.46 -6.75 12.51
N SER A 30 8.37 -6.82 13.28
CA SER A 30 7.03 -6.59 12.76
C SER A 30 6.25 -5.69 13.69
N HIS A 31 5.54 -4.73 13.12
CA HIS A 31 4.59 -3.87 13.83
C HIS A 31 3.18 -4.42 13.69
N GLU A 32 2.34 -4.19 14.67
CA GLU A 32 0.90 -4.29 14.46
C GLU A 32 0.43 -3.02 13.76
N VAL A 33 -0.10 -3.17 12.55
CA VAL A 33 -0.59 -2.05 11.76
C VAL A 33 -2.00 -2.35 11.26
N GLU A 34 -2.88 -1.36 11.32
CA GLU A 34 -4.18 -1.48 10.70
C GLU A 34 -4.07 -1.17 9.21
N MET A 35 -4.47 -2.11 8.37
CA MET A 35 -4.49 -1.97 6.91
C MET A 35 -5.91 -2.17 6.38
N SER A 36 -6.33 -1.31 5.47
CA SER A 36 -7.56 -1.54 4.72
C SER A 36 -7.38 -2.69 3.73
N ILE A 37 -8.35 -3.59 3.73
CA ILE A 37 -8.49 -4.70 2.81
C ILE A 37 -9.79 -4.53 2.01
N PRO A 38 -10.02 -5.28 0.91
CA PRO A 38 -11.31 -5.19 0.21
C PRO A 38 -12.49 -5.46 1.14
N GLY A 39 -13.29 -4.41 1.40
CA GLY A 39 -14.51 -4.45 2.20
C GLY A 39 -14.36 -4.10 3.68
N GLY A 40 -13.16 -3.77 4.17
CA GLY A 40 -12.97 -3.40 5.57
C GLY A 40 -11.54 -3.03 5.92
N SER A 41 -11.18 -3.20 7.18
CA SER A 41 -9.80 -3.09 7.67
C SER A 41 -9.51 -4.21 8.67
N THR A 42 -8.24 -4.52 8.85
CA THR A 42 -7.79 -5.52 9.82
C THR A 42 -6.39 -5.19 10.33
N ILE A 43 -6.07 -5.70 11.53
CA ILE A 43 -4.71 -5.65 12.05
C ILE A 43 -3.88 -6.72 11.34
N ILE A 44 -2.71 -6.34 10.88
CA ILE A 44 -1.76 -7.21 10.19
C ILE A 44 -0.35 -7.03 10.74
N ALA A 45 0.56 -7.95 10.41
CA ALA A 45 1.98 -7.77 10.67
C ALA A 45 2.63 -6.88 9.60
N GLY A 46 2.97 -5.66 9.95
CA GLY A 46 3.82 -4.78 9.15
C GLY A 46 5.29 -5.17 9.33
N VAL A 47 5.83 -5.97 8.42
CA VAL A 47 7.19 -6.50 8.52
C VAL A 47 8.20 -5.48 8.03
N ALA A 48 9.15 -5.13 8.90
CA ALA A 48 10.14 -4.09 8.68
C ALA A 48 11.52 -4.46 9.24
N ASN A 49 12.52 -3.61 9.00
CA ASN A 49 13.85 -3.70 9.59
C ASN A 49 14.54 -5.06 9.34
N ILE A 50 14.29 -5.69 8.19
CA ILE A 50 14.94 -6.94 7.81
C ILE A 50 16.36 -6.61 7.34
N ALA A 51 17.34 -7.05 8.11
CA ALA A 51 18.75 -6.84 7.79
C ALA A 51 19.60 -8.07 8.12
N VAL A 52 20.64 -8.29 7.32
CA VAL A 52 21.69 -9.27 7.57
C VAL A 52 23.03 -8.56 7.38
N GLN A 53 23.96 -8.76 8.29
CA GLN A 53 25.30 -8.16 8.16
C GLN A 53 25.93 -8.60 6.82
N PRO A 54 26.61 -7.69 6.11
CA PRO A 54 27.24 -7.99 4.80
C PRO A 54 28.19 -9.21 4.85
N THR A 55 28.87 -9.41 5.98
CA THR A 55 29.79 -10.54 6.21
C THR A 55 29.06 -11.90 6.31
N HIS A 56 27.75 -11.91 6.58
CA HIS A 56 26.92 -13.10 6.78
C HIS A 56 25.86 -13.30 5.69
N THR A 57 25.98 -12.55 4.59
CA THR A 57 25.09 -12.73 3.43
C THR A 57 25.33 -14.06 2.73
N ARG A 58 24.28 -14.60 2.06
CA ARG A 58 24.31 -15.87 1.32
C ARG A 58 24.58 -17.12 2.15
N GLN A 59 24.49 -17.04 3.48
CA GLN A 59 24.66 -18.16 4.42
C GLN A 59 23.32 -18.69 4.95
N GLY A 60 22.19 -18.29 4.35
CA GLY A 60 20.84 -18.73 4.74
C GLY A 60 20.28 -18.02 5.98
N VAL A 61 20.95 -17.00 6.52
CA VAL A 61 20.50 -16.23 7.70
C VAL A 61 19.10 -15.66 7.45
N MET A 62 18.93 -14.91 6.35
CA MET A 62 17.64 -14.32 5.99
C MET A 62 16.54 -15.40 5.81
N THR A 63 16.84 -16.50 5.18
CA THR A 63 15.87 -17.59 4.96
C THR A 63 15.36 -18.15 6.29
N ARG A 64 16.27 -18.48 7.21
CA ARG A 64 15.88 -18.96 8.55
C ARG A 64 15.07 -17.93 9.33
N MET A 65 15.46 -16.66 9.26
CA MET A 65 14.79 -15.57 9.94
C MET A 65 13.35 -15.36 9.41
N MET A 66 13.18 -15.33 8.09
CA MET A 66 11.85 -15.18 7.46
C MET A 66 10.93 -16.38 7.74
N HIS A 67 11.45 -17.61 7.68
CA HIS A 67 10.67 -18.80 8.05
C HIS A 67 10.23 -18.73 9.51
N HIS A 68 11.15 -18.37 10.42
CA HIS A 68 10.82 -18.22 11.85
C HIS A 68 9.74 -17.16 12.05
N GLN A 69 9.88 -15.99 11.41
CA GLN A 69 8.90 -14.90 11.50
C GLN A 69 7.52 -15.31 11.03
N ILE A 70 7.41 -15.94 9.85
CA ILE A 70 6.12 -16.38 9.29
C ILE A 70 5.43 -17.39 10.22
N HIS A 71 6.19 -18.34 10.80
CA HIS A 71 5.65 -19.30 11.75
C HIS A 71 5.25 -18.65 13.09
N ASP A 72 5.99 -17.65 13.55
CA ASP A 72 5.63 -16.89 14.76
C ASP A 72 4.35 -16.10 14.56
N LEU A 73 4.20 -15.42 13.41
CA LEU A 73 2.99 -14.70 13.05
C LEU A 73 1.76 -15.64 13.01
N HIS A 74 1.91 -16.83 12.43
CA HIS A 74 0.83 -17.81 12.45
C HIS A 74 0.45 -18.26 13.88
N LYS A 75 1.45 -18.51 14.74
CA LYS A 75 1.21 -18.85 16.15
C LYS A 75 0.50 -17.72 16.91
N ARG A 76 0.71 -16.48 16.52
CA ARG A 76 0.00 -15.31 17.07
C ARG A 76 -1.44 -15.18 16.54
N GLY A 77 -1.84 -16.01 15.58
CA GLY A 77 -3.17 -15.96 14.95
C GLY A 77 -3.32 -14.84 13.94
N GLU A 78 -2.21 -14.31 13.41
CA GLU A 78 -2.26 -13.27 12.39
C GLU A 78 -2.57 -13.89 11.03
N SER A 79 -3.52 -13.29 10.30
CA SER A 79 -3.96 -13.80 9.00
C SER A 79 -3.14 -13.27 7.84
N LEU A 80 -2.58 -12.07 8.00
CA LEU A 80 -1.89 -11.32 6.95
C LEU A 80 -0.59 -10.70 7.48
N ALA A 81 0.41 -10.65 6.61
CA ALA A 81 1.59 -9.81 6.80
C ALA A 81 1.81 -8.94 5.55
N ALA A 82 2.43 -7.78 5.74
CA ALA A 82 2.79 -6.89 4.65
C ALA A 82 4.20 -6.34 4.83
N LEU A 83 4.85 -5.98 3.73
CA LEU A 83 6.14 -5.30 3.72
C LEU A 83 6.29 -4.42 2.47
N PHE A 84 7.29 -3.54 2.51
CA PHE A 84 7.77 -2.82 1.34
C PHE A 84 9.09 -3.43 0.89
N ALA A 85 9.12 -3.97 -0.33
CA ALA A 85 10.29 -4.67 -0.84
C ALA A 85 11.38 -3.67 -1.25
N THR A 86 12.58 -3.82 -0.71
CA THR A 86 13.76 -3.13 -1.21
C THR A 86 14.23 -3.70 -2.55
N GLU A 87 14.03 -5.02 -2.74
CA GLU A 87 14.29 -5.73 -3.97
C GLU A 87 13.18 -6.77 -4.23
N SER A 88 12.53 -6.68 -5.38
CA SER A 88 11.37 -7.51 -5.73
C SER A 88 11.67 -9.01 -5.83
N VAL A 89 12.92 -9.40 -6.15
CA VAL A 89 13.35 -10.80 -6.30
C VAL A 89 13.45 -11.55 -4.97
N ILE A 90 13.38 -10.86 -3.83
CA ILE A 90 13.65 -11.46 -2.52
C ILE A 90 12.41 -12.14 -1.93
N TYR A 91 11.28 -11.45 -1.92
CA TYR A 91 10.17 -11.80 -1.03
C TYR A 91 9.17 -12.79 -1.63
N GLY A 92 9.11 -12.92 -2.96
CA GLY A 92 8.25 -13.90 -3.63
C GLY A 92 8.52 -15.34 -3.18
N ARG A 93 9.78 -15.70 -2.94
CA ARG A 93 10.18 -17.03 -2.43
C ARG A 93 9.70 -17.32 -0.99
N PHE A 94 9.27 -16.29 -0.27
CA PHE A 94 8.66 -16.43 1.06
C PHE A 94 7.14 -16.34 1.01
N GLY A 95 6.55 -16.41 -0.19
CA GLY A 95 5.12 -16.41 -0.41
C GLY A 95 4.47 -15.02 -0.37
N TYR A 96 5.25 -13.94 -0.36
CA TYR A 96 4.72 -12.59 -0.56
C TYR A 96 4.40 -12.36 -2.03
N GLY A 97 3.27 -11.69 -2.29
CA GLY A 97 2.86 -11.23 -3.60
C GLY A 97 2.68 -9.71 -3.66
N ILE A 98 2.74 -9.13 -4.84
CA ILE A 98 2.53 -7.68 -5.04
C ILE A 98 1.07 -7.35 -4.71
N GLY A 99 0.83 -6.73 -3.58
CA GLY A 99 -0.51 -6.35 -3.09
C GLY A 99 -0.98 -4.99 -3.58
N SER A 100 -0.08 -4.12 -4.01
CA SER A 100 -0.43 -2.84 -4.63
C SER A 100 0.65 -2.36 -5.59
N ILE A 101 0.26 -1.48 -6.49
CA ILE A 101 1.16 -0.75 -7.39
C ILE A 101 0.91 0.74 -7.29
N TYR A 102 1.93 1.53 -7.59
CA TYR A 102 1.83 2.98 -7.66
C TYR A 102 2.61 3.52 -8.84
N GLU A 103 2.39 4.77 -9.16
CA GLU A 103 3.12 5.47 -10.21
C GLU A 103 3.93 6.63 -9.66
N ARG A 104 5.09 6.85 -10.27
CA ARG A 104 5.85 8.10 -10.17
C ARG A 104 5.60 8.91 -11.41
N TRP A 105 5.39 10.19 -11.22
CA TRP A 105 5.07 11.12 -12.29
C TRP A 105 6.06 12.25 -12.37
N THR A 106 6.29 12.73 -13.60
CA THR A 106 7.04 13.96 -13.87
C THR A 106 6.35 14.69 -15.02
N ILE A 107 6.13 16.00 -14.87
CA ILE A 107 5.60 16.87 -15.91
C ILE A 107 6.36 18.18 -15.94
N GLU A 108 6.68 18.67 -17.12
CA GLU A 108 7.30 19.96 -17.32
C GLU A 108 6.28 21.10 -17.20
N ARG A 109 6.69 22.24 -16.65
CA ARG A 109 5.81 23.38 -16.39
C ARG A 109 4.97 23.83 -17.59
N HIS A 110 5.54 23.86 -18.77
CA HIS A 110 4.85 24.34 -19.98
C HIS A 110 3.86 23.33 -20.57
N HIS A 111 3.74 22.14 -19.98
CA HIS A 111 2.82 21.10 -20.39
C HIS A 111 1.73 20.79 -19.34
N ASN A 112 1.70 21.52 -18.23
CA ASN A 112 0.79 21.25 -17.10
C ASN A 112 -0.59 21.93 -17.21
N GLY A 113 -0.95 22.44 -18.40
CA GLY A 113 -2.27 23.06 -18.65
C GLY A 113 -3.41 22.05 -18.56
N TYR A 114 -4.57 22.48 -18.07
CA TYR A 114 -5.77 21.65 -18.07
C TYR A 114 -6.52 21.73 -19.40
N SER A 115 -7.21 20.65 -19.75
CA SER A 115 -8.04 20.55 -20.96
C SER A 115 -9.31 21.39 -20.90
N LEU A 116 -9.85 21.60 -19.71
CA LEU A 116 -11.05 22.40 -19.46
C LEU A 116 -10.73 23.54 -18.48
N PRO A 117 -11.46 24.65 -18.60
CA PRO A 117 -11.37 25.73 -17.60
C PRO A 117 -11.68 25.19 -16.21
N PHE A 118 -10.86 25.54 -15.24
CA PHE A 118 -11.08 25.20 -13.85
C PHE A 118 -11.76 26.37 -13.12
N GLU A 119 -12.95 26.13 -12.60
CA GLU A 119 -13.67 27.10 -11.78
C GLU A 119 -13.15 27.06 -10.35
N LYS A 120 -12.60 28.17 -9.89
CA LYS A 120 -12.06 28.29 -8.54
C LYS A 120 -13.17 28.58 -7.54
N ARG A 121 -13.65 27.56 -6.81
CA ARG A 121 -14.73 27.70 -5.81
C ARG A 121 -14.21 27.94 -4.39
N GLY A 122 -13.25 27.14 -3.95
CA GLY A 122 -12.59 27.26 -2.66
C GLY A 122 -11.26 27.99 -2.73
N ARG A 123 -10.46 27.84 -1.68
CA ARG A 123 -9.13 28.43 -1.57
C ARG A 123 -8.09 27.39 -1.13
N VAL A 124 -6.87 27.54 -1.61
CA VAL A 124 -5.72 26.77 -1.13
C VAL A 124 -4.93 27.65 -0.17
N LEU A 125 -4.65 27.12 1.01
CA LEU A 125 -3.98 27.80 2.12
C LEU A 125 -2.76 26.99 2.56
N PHE A 126 -1.74 27.68 3.07
CA PHE A 126 -0.71 26.99 3.85
C PHE A 126 -1.31 26.53 5.18
N VAL A 127 -0.90 25.36 5.62
CA VAL A 127 -1.36 24.75 6.88
C VAL A 127 -0.34 25.08 7.98
N ASP A 128 -0.83 25.62 9.09
CA ASP A 128 -0.01 25.80 10.27
C ASP A 128 0.30 24.44 10.93
N PRO A 129 1.48 24.27 11.55
CA PRO A 129 1.85 23.00 12.20
C PRO A 129 0.78 22.44 13.14
N ALA A 130 0.13 23.30 13.93
CA ALA A 130 -0.94 22.88 14.85
C ALA A 130 -2.19 22.32 14.15
N ASP A 131 -2.49 22.78 12.93
CA ASP A 131 -3.65 22.33 12.15
C ASP A 131 -3.37 21.02 11.40
N ILE A 132 -2.10 20.62 11.21
CA ILE A 132 -1.73 19.33 10.63
C ILE A 132 -2.39 18.19 11.41
N VAL A 133 -2.25 18.20 12.73
CA VAL A 133 -2.79 17.16 13.61
C VAL A 133 -4.32 17.22 13.72
N LYS A 134 -4.89 18.43 13.62
CA LYS A 134 -6.31 18.66 13.81
C LYS A 134 -7.13 18.28 12.57
N ASP A 135 -6.69 18.71 11.38
CA ASP A 135 -7.54 18.69 10.19
C ASP A 135 -7.16 17.59 9.20
N LEU A 136 -5.85 17.29 9.02
CA LEU A 136 -5.40 16.40 7.97
C LEU A 136 -5.72 14.91 8.22
N PRO A 137 -5.74 14.37 9.46
CA PRO A 137 -6.13 13.00 9.71
C PRO A 137 -7.53 12.65 9.19
N GLU A 138 -8.49 13.57 9.37
CA GLU A 138 -9.86 13.36 8.91
C GLU A 138 -9.97 13.44 7.38
N VAL A 139 -9.23 14.35 6.75
CA VAL A 139 -9.13 14.40 5.28
C VAL A 139 -8.53 13.11 4.73
N PHE A 140 -7.43 12.62 5.34
CA PHE A 140 -6.80 11.36 4.98
C PHE A 140 -7.79 10.20 5.05
N ARG A 141 -8.49 10.07 6.17
CA ARG A 141 -9.49 9.02 6.39
C ARG A 141 -10.61 9.06 5.33
N ARG A 142 -11.16 10.26 5.03
CA ARG A 142 -12.22 10.43 4.02
C ARG A 142 -11.72 10.14 2.60
N ALA A 143 -10.52 10.59 2.25
CA ALA A 143 -9.94 10.43 0.92
C ALA A 143 -9.51 8.98 0.61
N THR A 144 -9.30 8.16 1.65
CA THR A 144 -8.83 6.78 1.51
C THR A 144 -9.89 5.73 1.86
N VAL A 145 -11.12 6.15 2.19
CA VAL A 145 -12.21 5.25 2.50
C VAL A 145 -12.46 4.25 1.36
N ASN A 146 -12.65 2.98 1.69
CA ASN A 146 -12.86 1.87 0.74
C ASN A 146 -11.69 1.57 -0.22
N ARG A 147 -10.51 2.19 -0.05
CA ARG A 147 -9.34 1.88 -0.87
C ARG A 147 -8.49 0.82 -0.18
N PRO A 148 -8.32 -0.39 -0.75
CA PRO A 148 -7.47 -1.41 -0.17
C PRO A 148 -6.00 -0.99 -0.15
N GLY A 149 -5.25 -1.50 0.85
CA GLY A 149 -3.81 -1.30 0.96
C GLY A 149 -3.39 -0.06 1.75
N VAL A 150 -4.33 0.78 2.17
CA VAL A 150 -4.01 1.95 2.99
C VAL A 150 -3.74 1.53 4.42
N PHE A 151 -2.61 1.98 4.97
CA PHE A 151 -2.29 1.87 6.39
C PHE A 151 -2.89 3.04 7.15
N GLN A 152 -3.57 2.74 8.25
CA GLN A 152 -4.05 3.78 9.14
C GLN A 152 -2.84 4.45 9.81
N ARG A 153 -2.80 5.77 9.73
CA ARG A 153 -1.70 6.56 10.29
C ARG A 153 -2.06 6.94 11.73
N PRO A 154 -1.35 6.40 12.75
CA PRO A 154 -1.62 6.74 14.14
C PRO A 154 -1.28 8.20 14.43
N ILE A 155 -1.92 8.78 15.46
CA ILE A 155 -1.82 10.19 15.77
C ILE A 155 -0.38 10.67 15.98
N TYR A 156 0.47 9.85 16.60
CA TYR A 156 1.88 10.19 16.85
C TYR A 156 2.69 10.44 15.56
N GLN A 157 2.30 9.83 14.43
CA GLN A 157 2.96 10.10 13.15
C GLN A 157 2.60 11.50 12.63
N TRP A 158 1.35 11.92 12.80
CA TRP A 158 0.93 13.29 12.47
C TRP A 158 1.60 14.32 13.37
N GLU A 159 1.74 14.03 14.66
CA GLU A 159 2.47 14.86 15.63
C GLU A 159 3.95 14.99 15.25
N ARG A 160 4.60 13.89 14.88
CA ARG A 160 5.97 13.89 14.38
C ARG A 160 6.12 14.74 13.11
N ASP A 161 5.19 14.59 12.16
CA ASP A 161 5.20 15.32 10.91
C ASP A 161 4.99 16.84 11.17
N SER A 162 4.14 17.20 12.12
CA SER A 162 3.95 18.59 12.60
C SER A 162 5.24 19.17 13.20
N GLN A 163 5.88 18.44 14.12
CA GLN A 163 7.15 18.86 14.74
C GLN A 163 8.29 18.98 13.71
N ALA A 164 8.37 18.04 12.77
CA ALA A 164 9.37 18.09 11.71
C ALA A 164 9.17 19.32 10.81
N HIS A 165 7.92 19.74 10.57
CA HIS A 165 7.61 20.93 9.83
C HIS A 165 8.12 22.20 10.52
N GLU A 166 7.96 22.33 11.85
CA GLU A 166 8.46 23.46 12.64
C GLU A 166 9.98 23.60 12.55
N HIS A 167 10.71 22.48 12.60
CA HIS A 167 12.19 22.47 12.58
C HIS A 167 12.78 22.72 11.17
N MET A 168 12.03 22.45 10.10
CA MET A 168 12.52 22.51 8.72
C MET A 168 12.27 23.85 8.00
N GLN A 169 11.64 24.84 8.63
CA GLN A 169 11.34 26.14 8.01
C GLN A 169 12.56 26.96 7.55
N GLY A 170 13.78 26.54 7.88
CA GLY A 170 15.01 27.31 7.59
C GLY A 170 16.00 26.66 6.62
N GLY A 171 15.74 25.47 6.03
CA GLY A 171 16.70 24.74 5.23
C GLY A 171 16.27 24.44 3.79
N GLN A 172 17.23 24.19 2.88
CA GLN A 172 16.92 23.67 1.55
C GLN A 172 16.17 22.34 1.66
N GLY A 173 14.91 22.30 1.13
CA GLY A 173 14.11 21.09 1.07
C GLY A 173 13.12 20.90 2.23
N GLY A 174 12.72 21.94 2.94
CA GLY A 174 11.60 21.91 3.89
C GLY A 174 10.33 21.35 3.27
N LEU A 175 9.52 20.67 4.09
CA LEU A 175 8.23 20.13 3.67
C LEU A 175 7.16 21.22 3.83
N PHE A 176 6.43 21.52 2.76
CA PHE A 176 5.33 22.45 2.77
C PHE A 176 4.01 21.68 2.84
N TYR A 177 3.08 22.18 3.64
CA TYR A 177 1.71 21.67 3.76
C TYR A 177 0.73 22.72 3.24
N ILE A 178 -0.15 22.30 2.34
CA ILE A 178 -1.25 23.12 1.82
C ILE A 178 -2.56 22.35 1.97
N ALA A 179 -3.64 23.07 2.22
CA ALA A 179 -4.99 22.52 2.31
C ALA A 179 -5.94 23.27 1.40
N TYR A 180 -6.89 22.56 0.82
CA TYR A 180 -8.03 23.11 0.12
C TYR A 180 -9.21 23.21 1.08
N GLU A 181 -9.75 24.43 1.19
CA GLU A 181 -10.91 24.74 2.02
C GLU A 181 -12.04 25.33 1.17
N GLU A 182 -13.24 24.82 1.37
CA GLU A 182 -14.47 25.34 0.79
C GLU A 182 -15.55 25.39 1.87
N GLU A 183 -16.22 26.54 2.01
CA GLU A 183 -17.28 26.78 3.00
C GLU A 183 -16.88 26.41 4.45
N GLY A 184 -15.62 26.63 4.82
CA GLY A 184 -15.10 26.37 6.17
C GLY A 184 -14.74 24.91 6.42
N ARG A 185 -14.76 24.04 5.40
CA ARG A 185 -14.39 22.64 5.48
C ARG A 185 -13.14 22.35 4.66
N VAL A 186 -12.21 21.62 5.26
CA VAL A 186 -11.03 21.12 4.56
C VAL A 186 -11.38 19.81 3.85
N ASP A 187 -11.30 19.80 2.50
CA ASP A 187 -11.63 18.67 1.65
C ASP A 187 -10.44 18.12 0.86
N GLY A 188 -9.24 18.62 1.11
CA GLY A 188 -8.03 18.07 0.53
C GLY A 188 -6.79 18.74 1.11
N TYR A 189 -5.65 18.05 0.98
CA TYR A 189 -4.35 18.62 1.30
C TYR A 189 -3.27 18.08 0.36
N ALA A 190 -2.16 18.78 0.25
CA ALA A 190 -0.97 18.26 -0.35
C ALA A 190 0.27 18.62 0.47
N THR A 191 1.26 17.74 0.43
CA THR A 191 2.59 17.99 0.97
C THR A 191 3.60 17.94 -0.16
N TYR A 192 4.49 18.91 -0.21
CA TYR A 192 5.50 19.00 -1.25
C TYR A 192 6.83 19.55 -0.74
N ARG A 193 7.88 19.29 -1.50
CA ARG A 193 9.23 19.87 -1.30
C ARG A 193 9.68 20.55 -2.58
N ILE A 194 10.58 21.52 -2.43
CA ILE A 194 11.27 22.15 -3.55
C ILE A 194 12.73 21.68 -3.53
N VAL A 195 13.17 21.05 -4.62
CA VAL A 195 14.53 20.56 -4.78
C VAL A 195 15.12 21.22 -6.04
N GLY A 196 15.94 22.23 -5.86
CA GLY A 196 16.42 23.07 -6.99
C GLY A 196 15.24 23.76 -7.68
N THR A 197 14.98 23.41 -8.93
CA THR A 197 13.85 23.93 -9.74
C THR A 197 12.74 22.90 -9.93
N ASN A 198 12.72 21.84 -9.13
CA ASN A 198 11.68 20.80 -9.17
C ASN A 198 10.79 20.90 -7.94
N LEU A 199 9.48 20.88 -8.14
CA LEU A 199 8.50 20.71 -7.06
C LEU A 199 8.17 19.22 -6.96
N CYS A 200 8.46 18.63 -5.80
CA CYS A 200 8.20 17.22 -5.54
C CYS A 200 6.98 17.07 -4.63
N VAL A 201 5.83 16.68 -5.18
CA VAL A 201 4.63 16.31 -4.42
C VAL A 201 4.91 14.99 -3.72
N ILE A 202 4.92 15.01 -2.39
CA ILE A 202 5.13 13.83 -1.55
C ILE A 202 3.81 13.09 -1.35
N GLU A 203 2.77 13.83 -1.00
CA GLU A 203 1.43 13.30 -0.80
C GLU A 203 0.40 14.32 -1.29
N LEU A 204 -0.71 13.87 -1.88
CA LEU A 204 -1.86 14.69 -2.21
C LEU A 204 -3.12 13.84 -1.99
N MET A 205 -3.95 14.29 -1.08
CA MET A 205 -5.24 13.69 -0.72
C MET A 205 -6.36 14.66 -1.01
N ALA A 206 -7.41 14.17 -1.64
CA ALA A 206 -8.57 14.97 -1.95
C ALA A 206 -9.85 14.14 -1.83
N VAL A 207 -10.86 14.71 -1.21
CA VAL A 207 -12.18 14.10 -1.03
C VAL A 207 -13.11 14.46 -2.19
N THR A 208 -12.88 15.63 -2.79
CA THR A 208 -13.71 16.16 -3.90
C THR A 208 -12.86 16.39 -5.15
N THR A 209 -13.53 16.44 -6.29
CA THR A 209 -12.89 16.77 -7.59
C THR A 209 -12.30 18.17 -7.56
N GLU A 210 -13.00 19.13 -6.93
CA GLU A 210 -12.59 20.51 -6.79
C GLU A 210 -11.30 20.62 -5.99
N ALA A 211 -11.22 19.93 -4.85
CA ALA A 211 -10.01 19.87 -4.02
C ALA A 211 -8.83 19.28 -4.79
N ASN A 212 -9.04 18.15 -5.47
CA ASN A 212 -8.00 17.51 -6.26
C ASN A 212 -7.46 18.43 -7.36
N THR A 213 -8.36 19.05 -8.11
CA THR A 213 -8.00 19.95 -9.22
C THR A 213 -7.28 21.20 -8.73
N ALA A 214 -7.76 21.80 -7.62
CA ALA A 214 -7.17 23.00 -7.04
C ALA A 214 -5.78 22.76 -6.46
N LEU A 215 -5.57 21.64 -5.77
CA LEU A 215 -4.27 21.27 -5.19
C LEU A 215 -3.23 20.99 -6.26
N TRP A 216 -3.57 20.24 -7.33
CA TRP A 216 -2.68 20.06 -8.47
C TRP A 216 -2.38 21.37 -9.17
N ARG A 217 -3.41 22.24 -9.38
CA ARG A 217 -3.18 23.54 -10.00
C ARG A 217 -2.24 24.41 -9.18
N PHE A 218 -2.40 24.42 -7.85
CA PHE A 218 -1.47 25.11 -6.96
C PHE A 218 -0.03 24.62 -7.14
N CYS A 219 0.19 23.29 -7.11
CA CYS A 219 1.53 22.70 -7.28
C CYS A 219 2.14 23.08 -8.65
N PHE A 220 1.33 23.18 -9.69
CA PHE A 220 1.77 23.54 -11.03
C PHE A 220 2.08 25.02 -11.20
N ASP A 221 1.44 25.87 -10.40
CA ASP A 221 1.56 27.34 -10.50
C ASP A 221 2.68 27.93 -9.63
N VAL A 222 3.34 27.10 -8.79
CA VAL A 222 4.46 27.57 -7.97
C VAL A 222 5.56 28.14 -8.90
N ASP A 223 5.95 29.39 -8.64
CA ASP A 223 6.89 30.10 -9.48
C ASP A 223 8.31 29.49 -9.47
N ARG A 224 9.01 29.70 -10.58
CA ARG A 224 10.41 29.27 -10.80
C ARG A 224 10.62 27.76 -10.78
N MET A 225 9.56 26.95 -10.85
CA MET A 225 9.67 25.51 -11.01
C MET A 225 9.70 25.15 -12.49
N ASN A 226 10.61 24.26 -12.87
CA ASN A 226 10.70 23.74 -14.23
C ASN A 226 9.88 22.47 -14.41
N THR A 227 9.84 21.64 -13.36
CA THR A 227 9.10 20.37 -13.35
C THR A 227 8.30 20.21 -12.07
N THR A 228 7.20 19.46 -12.17
CA THR A 228 6.50 18.91 -11.01
C THR A 228 6.63 17.40 -11.04
N GLU A 229 7.11 16.83 -9.94
CA GLU A 229 7.22 15.40 -9.73
C GLU A 229 6.20 14.95 -8.68
N ALA A 230 5.68 13.73 -8.78
CA ALA A 230 4.88 13.11 -7.74
C ALA A 230 5.36 11.69 -7.49
N LEU A 231 5.71 11.39 -6.26
CA LEU A 231 6.52 10.20 -5.95
C LEU A 231 5.69 8.93 -5.81
N ARG A 232 4.41 9.06 -5.44
CA ARG A 232 3.58 7.89 -5.13
C ARG A 232 2.10 8.18 -5.42
N ARG A 233 1.69 7.99 -6.68
CA ARG A 233 0.31 8.21 -7.09
C ARG A 233 -0.41 6.89 -7.35
N PRO A 234 -1.72 6.81 -7.04
CA PRO A 234 -2.51 5.64 -7.42
C PRO A 234 -2.66 5.59 -8.95
N VAL A 235 -2.78 4.39 -9.50
CA VAL A 235 -2.88 4.17 -10.95
C VAL A 235 -4.18 4.71 -11.55
N ASP A 236 -5.18 4.94 -10.73
CA ASP A 236 -6.51 5.49 -11.06
C ASP A 236 -6.66 6.98 -10.69
N ASP A 237 -5.55 7.68 -10.40
CA ASP A 237 -5.59 9.13 -10.16
C ASP A 237 -6.15 9.88 -11.37
N PRO A 238 -7.05 10.84 -11.16
CA PRO A 238 -7.69 11.54 -12.26
C PRO A 238 -6.83 12.57 -13.01
N LEU A 239 -5.64 12.94 -12.49
CA LEU A 239 -4.79 13.97 -13.11
C LEU A 239 -4.53 13.77 -14.61
N PRO A 240 -4.21 12.56 -15.12
CA PRO A 240 -4.01 12.37 -16.56
C PRO A 240 -5.17 12.81 -17.43
N TRP A 241 -6.39 12.74 -16.88
CA TRP A 241 -7.64 13.13 -17.57
C TRP A 241 -7.95 14.64 -17.46
N LEU A 242 -7.31 15.34 -16.53
CA LEU A 242 -7.42 16.79 -16.38
C LEU A 242 -6.51 17.54 -17.36
N LEU A 243 -5.36 16.93 -17.72
CA LEU A 243 -4.34 17.58 -18.53
C LEU A 243 -4.76 17.76 -19.99
N ALA A 244 -4.41 18.91 -20.58
CA ALA A 244 -4.61 19.19 -22.01
C ALA A 244 -3.80 18.25 -22.92
N ASP A 245 -2.61 17.86 -22.48
CA ASP A 245 -1.79 16.86 -23.15
C ASP A 245 -1.32 15.79 -22.15
N PRO A 246 -2.10 14.71 -21.96
CA PRO A 246 -1.76 13.65 -21.01
C PRO A 246 -0.48 12.87 -21.37
N ARG A 247 -0.02 12.92 -22.64
CA ARG A 247 1.21 12.26 -23.07
C ARG A 247 2.46 12.91 -22.49
N ARG A 248 2.38 14.16 -22.06
CA ARG A 248 3.48 14.89 -21.43
C ARG A 248 3.68 14.51 -19.97
N LEU A 249 2.70 13.89 -19.36
CA LEU A 249 2.87 13.28 -18.04
C LEU A 249 3.68 11.99 -18.19
N GLN A 250 4.96 12.07 -17.85
CA GLN A 250 5.80 10.87 -17.79
C GLN A 250 5.41 10.03 -16.58
N ARG A 251 5.06 8.77 -16.82
CA ARG A 251 4.57 7.84 -15.80
C ARG A 251 5.47 6.63 -15.73
N SER A 252 5.88 6.24 -14.53
CA SER A 252 6.61 4.99 -14.29
C SER A 252 5.99 4.20 -13.16
N THR A 253 5.61 2.96 -13.44
CA THR A 253 4.99 2.03 -12.48
C THR A 253 6.03 1.41 -11.56
N ARG A 254 5.65 1.22 -10.29
CA ARG A 254 6.43 0.56 -9.25
C ARG A 254 5.52 -0.34 -8.42
N ASP A 255 6.11 -1.40 -7.87
CA ASP A 255 5.46 -2.19 -6.82
C ASP A 255 5.37 -1.37 -5.53
N GLY A 256 4.23 -1.47 -4.87
CA GLY A 256 3.95 -0.84 -3.58
C GLY A 256 4.11 -1.84 -2.43
N VAL A 257 3.01 -2.07 -1.69
CA VAL A 257 3.00 -3.06 -0.63
C VAL A 257 3.00 -4.49 -1.18
N TRP A 258 3.80 -5.36 -0.57
CA TRP A 258 3.77 -6.80 -0.75
C TRP A 258 3.01 -7.44 0.40
N VAL A 259 2.15 -8.40 0.11
CA VAL A 259 1.27 -9.05 1.08
C VAL A 259 1.57 -10.55 1.13
N ARG A 260 1.49 -11.13 2.32
CA ARG A 260 1.59 -12.57 2.58
C ARG A 260 0.32 -13.04 3.30
N LEU A 261 -0.34 -14.04 2.76
CA LEU A 261 -1.39 -14.73 3.47
C LEU A 261 -0.72 -15.69 4.47
N ILE A 262 -0.70 -15.33 5.74
CA ILE A 262 -0.14 -16.16 6.81
C ILE A 262 -1.05 -17.37 7.07
N ASP A 263 -2.37 -17.16 7.04
CA ASP A 263 -3.40 -18.18 7.05
C ASP A 263 -4.38 -17.90 5.91
N VAL A 264 -4.42 -18.78 4.91
CA VAL A 264 -5.23 -18.59 3.71
C VAL A 264 -6.72 -18.55 4.03
N SER A 265 -7.20 -19.49 4.85
CA SER A 265 -8.63 -19.56 5.21
C SER A 265 -9.07 -18.34 5.99
N ALA A 266 -8.30 -17.97 7.02
CA ALA A 266 -8.55 -16.78 7.83
C ALA A 266 -8.52 -15.50 7.00
N ALA A 267 -7.52 -15.34 6.12
CA ALA A 267 -7.41 -14.18 5.25
C ALA A 267 -8.61 -14.06 4.28
N LEU A 268 -9.00 -15.16 3.64
CA LEU A 268 -10.14 -15.14 2.72
C LEU A 268 -11.48 -14.87 3.42
N ASN A 269 -11.61 -15.23 4.69
CA ASN A 269 -12.79 -14.92 5.51
C ASN A 269 -12.88 -13.44 5.90
N LEU A 270 -11.77 -12.72 5.94
CA LEU A 270 -11.75 -11.27 6.27
C LEU A 270 -12.16 -10.38 5.08
N ARG A 271 -12.05 -10.90 3.86
CA ARG A 271 -12.27 -10.13 2.64
C ARG A 271 -13.76 -10.06 2.29
N HIS A 272 -14.22 -8.91 1.76
CA HIS A 272 -15.49 -8.84 1.04
C HIS A 272 -15.28 -9.07 -0.47
N TYR A 273 -16.34 -9.55 -1.10
CA TYR A 273 -16.34 -9.97 -2.49
C TYR A 273 -17.37 -9.18 -3.30
N MET A 274 -17.07 -8.91 -4.57
CA MET A 274 -17.95 -8.12 -5.44
C MET A 274 -19.10 -8.93 -6.06
N ARG A 275 -19.02 -10.26 -6.01
CA ARG A 275 -20.03 -11.16 -6.55
C ARG A 275 -20.24 -12.35 -5.63
N GLU A 276 -21.49 -12.73 -5.46
CA GLU A 276 -21.88 -13.98 -4.81
C GLU A 276 -21.63 -15.13 -5.77
N THR A 277 -20.71 -16.00 -5.40
CA THR A 277 -20.30 -17.15 -6.19
C THR A 277 -19.48 -18.13 -5.36
N HIS A 278 -19.16 -19.26 -5.95
CA HIS A 278 -18.39 -20.34 -5.35
C HIS A 278 -17.14 -20.62 -6.14
N LEU A 279 -16.03 -20.92 -5.44
CA LEU A 279 -14.74 -21.22 -6.03
C LEU A 279 -13.97 -22.21 -5.15
N VAL A 280 -13.38 -23.24 -5.74
CA VAL A 280 -12.43 -24.14 -5.07
C VAL A 280 -11.02 -23.85 -5.54
N LEU A 281 -10.17 -23.38 -4.63
CA LEU A 281 -8.77 -23.07 -4.88
C LEU A 281 -7.88 -24.21 -4.36
N GLU A 282 -7.00 -24.77 -5.17
CA GLU A 282 -5.89 -25.59 -4.70
C GLU A 282 -4.66 -24.68 -4.57
N VAL A 283 -4.23 -24.45 -3.32
CA VAL A 283 -3.13 -23.55 -2.99
C VAL A 283 -1.87 -24.35 -2.69
N THR A 284 -0.74 -23.92 -3.26
CA THR A 284 0.59 -24.43 -2.90
C THR A 284 1.34 -23.41 -2.07
N ASP A 285 2.01 -23.88 -1.00
CA ASP A 285 2.83 -23.06 -0.11
C ASP A 285 3.99 -23.92 0.43
N ASP A 286 5.21 -23.59 0.02
CA ASP A 286 6.40 -24.37 0.36
C ASP A 286 6.88 -24.14 1.81
N ILE A 287 6.37 -23.09 2.48
CA ILE A 287 6.81 -22.70 3.82
C ILE A 287 5.75 -23.02 4.87
N CYS A 288 4.47 -22.87 4.52
CA CYS A 288 3.36 -22.99 5.44
C CYS A 288 2.49 -24.20 5.08
N PRO A 289 2.77 -25.40 5.66
CA PRO A 289 1.99 -26.61 5.34
C PRO A 289 0.49 -26.49 5.58
N TRP A 290 0.07 -25.64 6.52
CA TRP A 290 -1.34 -25.36 6.81
C TRP A 290 -2.06 -24.59 5.71
N ASN A 291 -1.32 -23.92 4.81
CA ASN A 291 -1.84 -23.22 3.64
C ASN A 291 -1.84 -24.09 2.37
N ALA A 292 -1.14 -25.24 2.40
CA ALA A 292 -1.11 -26.15 1.26
C ALA A 292 -2.33 -27.08 1.28
N GLY A 293 -3.18 -26.98 0.25
CA GLY A 293 -4.40 -27.76 0.17
C GLY A 293 -5.50 -27.09 -0.63
N ARG A 294 -6.70 -27.65 -0.50
CA ARG A 294 -7.88 -27.14 -1.18
C ARG A 294 -8.75 -26.34 -0.23
N PHE A 295 -9.17 -25.19 -0.72
CA PHE A 295 -10.02 -24.25 0.00
C PHE A 295 -11.27 -23.97 -0.83
N GLU A 296 -12.41 -24.25 -0.26
CA GLU A 296 -13.71 -23.91 -0.82
C GLU A 296 -14.12 -22.55 -0.28
N LEU A 297 -14.34 -21.61 -1.17
CA LEU A 297 -14.72 -20.23 -0.88
C LEU A 297 -16.11 -19.97 -1.44
N GLU A 298 -17.04 -19.68 -0.57
CA GLU A 298 -18.38 -19.21 -0.90
C GLU A 298 -18.52 -17.73 -0.52
N SER A 299 -18.87 -16.90 -1.46
CA SER A 299 -18.98 -15.45 -1.25
C SER A 299 -20.42 -14.98 -1.19
N PHE A 300 -20.68 -14.02 -0.30
CA PHE A 300 -21.96 -13.39 -0.05
C PHE A 300 -21.86 -11.88 -0.26
N SER A 301 -22.98 -11.16 -0.16
CA SER A 301 -23.07 -9.72 -0.36
C SER A 301 -22.16 -8.88 0.58
N GLN A 302 -21.76 -9.43 1.73
CA GLN A 302 -20.93 -8.73 2.72
C GLN A 302 -19.85 -9.64 3.33
N GLY A 303 -19.18 -10.44 2.53
CA GLY A 303 -18.10 -11.28 2.99
C GLY A 303 -18.03 -12.61 2.27
N GLY A 304 -17.43 -13.60 2.91
CA GLY A 304 -17.34 -14.97 2.40
C GLY A 304 -17.04 -15.96 3.51
N GLU A 305 -17.26 -17.22 3.22
CA GLU A 305 -16.85 -18.34 4.05
C GLU A 305 -15.86 -19.20 3.29
N CYS A 306 -14.67 -19.33 3.85
CA CYS A 306 -13.59 -20.16 3.32
C CYS A 306 -13.29 -21.30 4.28
N ARG A 307 -13.31 -22.53 3.78
CA ARG A 307 -13.02 -23.75 4.54
C ARG A 307 -12.16 -24.71 3.73
N THR A 308 -11.47 -25.62 4.39
CA THR A 308 -10.79 -26.72 3.72
C THR A 308 -11.81 -27.63 3.04
N SER A 309 -11.45 -28.22 1.88
CA SER A 309 -12.35 -29.04 1.08
C SER A 309 -11.61 -30.17 0.38
N ASP A 310 -12.32 -31.27 0.13
CA ASP A 310 -11.86 -32.38 -0.72
C ASP A 310 -12.40 -32.28 -2.15
N SER A 311 -13.20 -31.25 -2.46
CA SER A 311 -13.80 -31.04 -3.79
C SER A 311 -12.71 -30.85 -4.87
N PRO A 312 -12.96 -31.25 -6.12
CA PRO A 312 -12.06 -30.97 -7.20
C PRO A 312 -11.81 -29.47 -7.34
N PRO A 313 -10.56 -29.03 -7.56
CA PRO A 313 -10.24 -27.62 -7.63
C PRO A 313 -10.74 -26.99 -8.94
N ASP A 314 -11.20 -25.75 -8.86
CA ASP A 314 -11.47 -24.88 -10.00
C ASP A 314 -10.19 -24.25 -10.56
N LEU A 315 -9.29 -23.82 -9.64
CA LEU A 315 -8.02 -23.18 -9.95
C LEU A 315 -6.88 -23.74 -9.10
N LEU A 316 -5.69 -23.89 -9.70
CA LEU A 316 -4.43 -24.13 -8.99
C LEU A 316 -3.64 -22.83 -8.94
N ILE A 317 -3.14 -22.47 -7.75
CA ILE A 317 -2.44 -21.21 -7.54
C ILE A 317 -1.41 -21.32 -6.40
N ASN A 318 -0.24 -20.70 -6.58
CA ASN A 318 0.72 -20.54 -5.48
C ASN A 318 0.28 -19.41 -4.55
N VAL A 319 0.57 -19.51 -3.27
CA VAL A 319 0.17 -18.56 -2.25
C VAL A 319 0.64 -17.11 -2.52
N SER A 320 1.81 -16.91 -3.14
CA SER A 320 2.29 -15.56 -3.51
C SER A 320 1.42 -14.92 -4.60
N ASN A 321 0.98 -15.71 -5.56
CA ASN A 321 0.08 -15.26 -6.63
C ASN A 321 -1.32 -15.01 -6.08
N LEU A 322 -1.79 -15.86 -5.16
CA LEU A 322 -3.06 -15.64 -4.45
C LEU A 322 -3.01 -14.35 -3.63
N ALA A 323 -1.88 -14.05 -2.97
CA ALA A 323 -1.70 -12.80 -2.24
C ALA A 323 -1.79 -11.56 -3.14
N SER A 324 -1.27 -11.62 -4.37
CA SER A 324 -1.41 -10.53 -5.35
C SER A 324 -2.87 -10.35 -5.80
N ALA A 325 -3.60 -11.43 -6.03
CA ALA A 325 -5.02 -11.38 -6.38
C ALA A 325 -5.89 -10.99 -5.18
N TYR A 326 -5.50 -11.34 -3.97
CA TYR A 326 -6.24 -11.07 -2.73
C TYR A 326 -6.56 -9.59 -2.55
N MET A 327 -5.62 -8.70 -2.79
CA MET A 327 -5.83 -7.25 -2.69
C MET A 327 -6.57 -6.66 -3.90
N GLY A 328 -6.67 -7.39 -5.01
CA GLY A 328 -7.19 -6.89 -6.28
C GLY A 328 -6.15 -6.12 -7.12
N ALA A 329 -4.86 -6.30 -6.83
CA ALA A 329 -3.78 -5.66 -7.59
C ALA A 329 -3.61 -6.25 -9.00
N VAL A 330 -3.95 -7.53 -9.17
CA VAL A 330 -3.87 -8.27 -10.43
C VAL A 330 -5.03 -9.26 -10.53
N SER A 331 -5.54 -9.51 -11.73
CA SER A 331 -6.59 -10.49 -11.98
C SER A 331 -6.03 -11.92 -12.08
N PHE A 332 -6.85 -12.92 -11.75
CA PHE A 332 -6.51 -14.33 -11.96
C PHE A 332 -6.25 -14.64 -13.45
N SER A 333 -7.02 -14.02 -14.35
CA SER A 333 -6.81 -14.14 -15.79
C SER A 333 -5.44 -13.64 -16.22
N THR A 334 -4.96 -12.51 -15.67
CA THR A 334 -3.61 -11.98 -15.94
C THR A 334 -2.54 -12.95 -15.44
N LEU A 335 -2.71 -13.49 -14.23
CA LEU A 335 -1.79 -14.47 -13.67
C LEU A 335 -1.79 -15.78 -14.48
N ALA A 336 -2.95 -16.22 -14.98
CA ALA A 336 -3.05 -17.40 -15.84
C ALA A 336 -2.34 -17.20 -17.20
N MET A 337 -2.45 -16.02 -17.80
CA MET A 337 -1.70 -15.68 -19.02
C MET A 337 -0.18 -15.71 -18.79
N ALA A 338 0.27 -15.45 -17.56
CA ALA A 338 1.68 -15.57 -17.17
C ALA A 338 2.09 -17.00 -16.76
N GLY A 339 1.16 -17.98 -16.81
CA GLY A 339 1.42 -19.37 -16.38
C GLY A 339 1.49 -19.55 -14.86
N LEU A 340 0.96 -18.61 -14.08
CA LEU A 340 1.04 -18.58 -12.61
C LEU A 340 -0.25 -19.08 -11.93
N VAL A 341 -1.31 -19.30 -12.71
CA VAL A 341 -2.58 -19.89 -12.30
C VAL A 341 -3.01 -20.89 -13.38
N GLU A 342 -3.45 -22.06 -12.96
CA GLU A 342 -3.99 -23.08 -13.86
C GLU A 342 -5.50 -23.20 -13.67
N GLU A 343 -6.27 -23.03 -14.75
CA GLU A 343 -7.71 -23.26 -14.76
C GLU A 343 -8.03 -24.75 -14.93
N LYS A 344 -8.76 -25.32 -13.97
CA LYS A 344 -9.18 -26.73 -13.99
C LYS A 344 -10.65 -26.86 -14.46
N THR A 345 -11.48 -25.90 -14.09
CA THR A 345 -12.89 -25.86 -14.48
C THR A 345 -13.11 -24.70 -15.47
N PRO A 346 -13.59 -24.94 -16.69
CA PRO A 346 -13.83 -23.87 -17.67
C PRO A 346 -14.68 -22.73 -17.11
N GLY A 347 -14.22 -21.48 -17.25
CA GLY A 347 -14.89 -20.27 -16.77
C GLY A 347 -14.55 -19.92 -15.30
N ALA A 348 -13.71 -20.68 -14.62
CA ALA A 348 -13.32 -20.40 -13.24
C ALA A 348 -12.49 -19.11 -13.12
N LEU A 349 -11.62 -18.81 -14.09
CA LEU A 349 -10.86 -17.56 -14.10
C LEU A 349 -11.77 -16.33 -14.12
N LEU A 350 -12.79 -16.33 -14.99
CA LEU A 350 -13.74 -15.21 -15.06
C LEU A 350 -14.55 -15.08 -13.75
N ARG A 351 -14.96 -16.20 -13.16
CA ARG A 351 -15.65 -16.19 -11.86
C ARG A 351 -14.77 -15.59 -10.79
N ALA A 352 -13.50 -16.03 -10.71
CA ALA A 352 -12.54 -15.52 -9.75
C ALA A 352 -12.27 -14.02 -9.95
N ASP A 353 -12.08 -13.56 -11.17
CA ASP A 353 -11.88 -12.14 -11.49
C ASP A 353 -13.07 -11.28 -11.04
N CYS A 354 -14.29 -11.72 -11.34
CA CYS A 354 -15.51 -11.02 -10.90
C CYS A 354 -15.67 -11.03 -9.37
N MET A 355 -15.33 -12.13 -8.72
CA MET A 355 -15.43 -12.33 -7.28
C MET A 355 -14.43 -11.43 -6.54
N PHE A 356 -13.17 -11.40 -6.99
CA PHE A 356 -12.08 -10.68 -6.37
C PHE A 356 -11.91 -9.24 -6.87
N ALA A 357 -12.76 -8.75 -7.75
CA ALA A 357 -12.75 -7.37 -8.19
C ALA A 357 -12.84 -6.39 -7.01
N VAL A 358 -12.29 -5.19 -7.20
CA VAL A 358 -12.32 -4.10 -6.22
C VAL A 358 -12.79 -2.81 -6.89
N GLN A 359 -13.42 -1.93 -6.12
CA GLN A 359 -13.88 -0.64 -6.64
C GLN A 359 -12.70 0.29 -6.97
N TYR A 360 -11.71 0.32 -6.12
CA TYR A 360 -10.48 1.10 -6.28
C TYR A 360 -9.26 0.19 -6.28
N PRO A 361 -8.32 0.37 -7.20
CA PRO A 361 -7.05 -0.33 -7.17
C PRO A 361 -6.35 -0.14 -5.81
N PRO A 362 -5.75 -1.20 -5.25
CA PRO A 362 -5.06 -1.10 -3.98
C PRO A 362 -3.86 -0.14 -4.08
N TRP A 363 -3.72 0.71 -3.07
CA TRP A 363 -2.67 1.71 -3.01
C TRP A 363 -2.45 2.18 -1.58
N THR A 364 -1.26 2.67 -1.29
CA THR A 364 -0.94 3.39 -0.05
C THR A 364 -0.03 4.58 -0.34
N PRO A 365 -0.27 5.72 0.30
CA PRO A 365 0.57 6.90 0.15
C PRO A 365 1.87 6.83 0.96
N CYS A 366 1.91 6.03 2.00
CA CYS A 366 3.02 5.98 2.96
C CYS A 366 3.45 4.54 3.27
N ASN A 367 4.62 4.41 3.87
CA ASN A 367 5.08 3.21 4.55
C ASN A 367 4.61 3.24 6.02
N PHE A 368 4.64 2.08 6.69
CA PHE A 368 4.47 1.96 8.14
C PHE A 368 5.81 1.90 8.85
#